data_d18017e5d12783ba13dc532be65035f8
#
_entry.id   d18017e5d12783ba13dc532be65035f8
#
_cell.length_a   1.000
_cell.length_b   1.000
_cell.length_c   1.000
_cell.angle_alpha   90.00
_cell.angle_beta   90.00
_cell.angle_gamma   90.00
#
_symmetry.space_group_name_H-M   'P 1'
#
loop_
_entity.id
_entity.type
_entity.pdbx_description
1 polymer ?
#
loop_
_entity_poly.entity_id
_entity_poly.type
_entity_poly.pdbx_seq_one_letter_code
_entity_poly.pdbx_strand_id
1 'polypeptide(L)'
;SCSKVTAPTRTPNRRCSMSAEHTHQRRSSGCAAVVYPHLSQTVDRPPRDPAARLAEAVGLAAAIDLDVIHADWMTVTKPRPATLLGGGHVGEMAARWADLSIDVVVVDARLTPVQQRNLERSWNLKVIDRTALILEIFGARARTHEGRLQVDLAALNFQRSRLVRSWTHLERQRGGGGFLGGPGESQLEIDR
;
A
#
# COMPACT_ATOMS: atom_id res chain seq x y z
N SER A 1 -32.24 29.31 5.92
CA SER A 1 -31.12 29.41 6.87
C SER A 1 -30.03 28.49 6.40
N CYS A 2 -29.02 29.05 5.73
CA CYS A 2 -27.90 28.33 5.11
C CYS A 2 -26.73 28.37 6.09
N SER A 3 -26.47 27.26 6.77
CA SER A 3 -25.34 27.14 7.68
C SER A 3 -24.05 26.87 6.84
N LYS A 4 -23.20 27.87 6.81
CA LYS A 4 -21.85 27.78 6.22
C LYS A 4 -20.98 26.87 7.09
N VAL A 5 -20.61 25.71 6.57
CA VAL A 5 -19.57 24.87 7.15
C VAL A 5 -18.24 25.49 6.75
N THR A 6 -17.52 25.99 7.74
CA THR A 6 -16.19 26.57 7.60
C THR A 6 -15.20 25.47 7.24
N ALA A 7 -14.45 25.64 6.14
CA ALA A 7 -13.38 24.75 5.72
C ALA A 7 -12.24 24.71 6.76
N PRO A 8 -11.61 23.56 7.00
CA PRO A 8 -10.49 23.49 7.91
C PRO A 8 -9.28 24.21 7.31
N THR A 9 -8.68 25.04 8.15
CA THR A 9 -7.49 25.85 7.93
C THR A 9 -6.34 25.03 7.36
N ARG A 10 -5.80 25.56 6.29
CA ARG A 10 -4.59 25.16 5.58
C ARG A 10 -3.39 25.05 6.55
N THR A 11 -2.96 23.84 6.87
CA THR A 11 -1.72 23.60 7.60
C THR A 11 -0.53 23.97 6.71
N PRO A 12 0.49 24.68 7.23
CA PRO A 12 1.62 25.11 6.42
C PRO A 12 2.49 23.92 6.00
N ASN A 13 2.85 23.96 4.73
CA ASN A 13 3.77 23.11 4.00
C ASN A 13 5.07 22.91 4.79
N ARG A 14 5.21 21.81 5.54
CA ARG A 14 6.50 21.41 6.11
C ARG A 14 7.31 20.71 5.03
N ARG A 15 8.19 21.48 4.38
CA ARG A 15 9.33 20.88 3.68
C ARG A 15 10.12 20.09 4.72
N CYS A 16 10.45 18.86 4.39
CA CYS A 16 11.40 18.05 5.15
C CYS A 16 12.76 18.78 5.09
N SER A 17 12.99 19.71 6.03
CA SER A 17 14.25 20.43 6.12
C SER A 17 15.24 19.55 6.87
N MET A 18 16.29 19.13 6.19
CA MET A 18 17.50 18.61 6.82
C MET A 18 18.15 19.75 7.62
N SER A 19 17.73 19.91 8.87
CA SER A 19 18.45 20.75 9.83
C SER A 19 19.22 19.85 10.78
N ALA A 20 20.53 19.92 10.67
CA ALA A 20 21.48 19.28 11.56
C ALA A 20 21.41 19.93 12.94
N GLU A 21 20.82 19.23 13.90
CA GLU A 21 21.16 19.45 15.33
C GLU A 21 21.06 18.11 16.06
N HIS A 22 22.13 17.79 16.78
CA HIS A 22 22.40 16.56 17.50
C HIS A 22 21.44 16.38 18.68
N THR A 23 20.38 15.60 18.49
CA THR A 23 19.67 14.91 19.57
C THR A 23 19.07 13.65 18.96
N HIS A 24 19.42 12.47 19.45
CA HIS A 24 18.97 11.11 19.05
C HIS A 24 18.01 11.08 17.86
N GLN A 25 18.54 11.27 16.66
CA GLN A 25 17.79 11.30 15.42
C GLN A 25 17.36 9.88 15.15
N ARG A 26 16.11 9.55 15.50
CA ARG A 26 15.41 8.43 14.88
C ARG A 26 15.49 8.70 13.38
N ARG A 27 16.26 7.87 12.66
CA ARG A 27 16.29 7.92 11.20
C ARG A 27 14.89 7.56 10.75
N SER A 28 14.08 8.55 10.36
CA SER A 28 12.81 8.29 9.68
C SER A 28 13.12 7.47 8.43
N SER A 29 12.46 6.34 8.27
CA SER A 29 12.69 5.43 7.14
C SER A 29 12.20 6.02 5.80
N GLY A 30 11.61 7.20 5.81
CA GLY A 30 11.13 7.95 4.65
C GLY A 30 9.77 8.60 4.91
N CYS A 31 9.41 9.52 4.02
CA CYS A 31 8.12 10.21 4.05
C CYS A 31 7.03 9.33 3.43
N ALA A 32 5.91 9.18 4.13
CA ALA A 32 4.83 8.30 3.69
C ALA A 32 3.50 9.05 3.53
N ALA A 33 2.70 8.57 2.57
CA ALA A 33 1.27 8.86 2.52
C ALA A 33 0.48 7.60 2.90
N VAL A 34 -0.59 7.75 3.69
CA VAL A 34 -1.47 6.65 4.09
C VAL A 34 -2.85 6.85 3.48
N VAL A 35 -3.35 5.80 2.82
CA VAL A 35 -4.65 5.79 2.15
C VAL A 35 -5.50 4.66 2.69
N TYR A 36 -6.67 4.97 3.21
CA TYR A 36 -7.66 3.98 3.61
C TYR A 36 -8.86 3.94 2.65
N PRO A 37 -8.98 2.91 1.80
CA PRO A 37 -10.18 2.70 0.98
C PRO A 37 -11.29 2.06 1.83
N HIS A 38 -12.30 2.85 2.17
CA HIS A 38 -13.50 2.37 2.85
C HIS A 38 -14.44 1.70 1.85
N LEU A 39 -14.54 0.37 1.91
CA LEU A 39 -15.45 -0.42 1.07
C LEU A 39 -16.87 -0.39 1.65
N SER A 40 -17.81 0.26 0.97
CA SER A 40 -19.19 0.43 1.47
C SER A 40 -20.04 -0.87 1.51
N GLN A 41 -19.53 -1.99 0.97
CA GLN A 41 -20.27 -3.25 0.84
C GLN A 41 -19.78 -4.40 1.72
N THR A 42 -19.10 -4.14 2.82
CA THR A 42 -18.78 -5.22 3.77
C THR A 42 -19.96 -5.50 4.68
N VAL A 43 -20.81 -6.45 4.26
CA VAL A 43 -22.07 -6.84 4.94
C VAL A 43 -21.85 -7.49 6.31
N ASP A 44 -20.66 -8.02 6.60
CA ASP A 44 -20.41 -8.88 7.76
C ASP A 44 -19.73 -8.23 8.96
N ARG A 45 -19.55 -6.92 8.98
CA ARG A 45 -18.90 -6.25 10.10
C ARG A 45 -19.59 -4.91 10.39
N PRO A 46 -19.86 -4.60 11.68
CA PRO A 46 -20.41 -3.29 12.03
C PRO A 46 -19.47 -2.21 11.44
N PRO A 47 -20.02 -1.15 10.83
CA PRO A 47 -19.23 -0.10 10.19
C PRO A 47 -18.36 0.56 11.25
N ARG A 48 -17.07 0.24 11.25
CA ARG A 48 -16.09 0.98 12.05
C ARG A 48 -15.92 2.34 11.41
N ASP A 49 -15.83 3.37 12.23
CA ASP A 49 -15.58 4.73 11.80
C ASP A 49 -14.34 4.76 10.86
N PRO A 50 -14.48 5.26 9.61
CA PRO A 50 -13.36 5.36 8.67
C PRO A 50 -12.19 6.16 9.23
N ALA A 51 -12.46 7.19 10.02
CA ALA A 51 -11.43 8.01 10.66
C ALA A 51 -10.63 7.21 11.68
N ALA A 52 -11.27 6.36 12.47
CA ALA A 52 -10.59 5.49 13.44
C ALA A 52 -9.70 4.44 12.72
N ARG A 53 -10.15 3.93 11.56
CA ARG A 53 -9.35 3.01 10.73
C ARG A 53 -8.15 3.69 10.10
N LEU A 54 -8.32 4.91 9.62
CA LEU A 54 -7.21 5.71 9.11
C LEU A 54 -6.19 5.98 10.22
N ALA A 55 -6.64 6.36 11.41
CA ALA A 55 -5.75 6.58 12.55
C ALA A 55 -4.97 5.31 12.94
N GLU A 56 -5.61 4.13 12.91
CA GLU A 56 -4.93 2.84 13.08
C GLU A 56 -3.84 2.63 12.03
N ALA A 57 -4.15 2.87 10.76
CA ALA A 57 -3.20 2.69 9.65
C ALA A 57 -2.00 3.65 9.76
N VAL A 58 -2.24 4.90 10.16
CA VAL A 58 -1.17 5.88 10.45
C VAL A 58 -0.28 5.39 11.60
N GLY A 59 -0.89 4.86 12.68
CA GLY A 59 -0.14 4.29 13.80
C GLY A 59 0.72 3.07 13.40
N LEU A 60 0.22 2.24 12.48
CA LEU A 60 0.99 1.12 11.94
C LEU A 60 2.17 1.59 11.06
N ALA A 61 1.99 2.62 10.24
CA ALA A 61 3.08 3.19 9.44
C ALA A 61 4.16 3.82 10.34
N ALA A 62 3.75 4.54 11.38
CA ALA A 62 4.67 5.11 12.37
C ALA A 62 5.44 4.03 13.17
N ALA A 63 4.90 2.82 13.30
CA ALA A 63 5.55 1.70 14.01
C ALA A 63 6.82 1.18 13.31
N ILE A 64 7.05 1.52 12.06
CA ILE A 64 8.27 1.23 11.27
C ILE A 64 9.04 2.51 10.92
N ASP A 65 8.91 3.53 11.76
CA ASP A 65 9.61 4.81 11.64
C ASP A 65 9.33 5.58 10.33
N LEU A 66 8.17 5.37 9.69
CA LEU A 66 7.71 6.19 8.57
C LEU A 66 7.14 7.52 9.10
N ASP A 67 7.55 8.63 8.49
CA ASP A 67 6.97 9.96 8.75
C ASP A 67 5.75 10.17 7.84
N VAL A 68 4.55 10.09 8.42
CA VAL A 68 3.30 10.22 7.68
C VAL A 68 2.97 11.68 7.45
N ILE A 69 3.25 12.17 6.24
CA ILE A 69 3.01 13.58 5.85
C ILE A 69 1.63 13.81 5.26
N HIS A 70 0.95 12.76 4.80
CA HIS A 70 -0.41 12.83 4.28
C HIS A 70 -1.19 11.58 4.66
N ALA A 71 -2.42 11.75 5.13
CA ALA A 71 -3.33 10.65 5.42
C ALA A 71 -4.73 11.03 4.95
N ASP A 72 -5.38 10.14 4.18
CA ASP A 72 -6.73 10.35 3.68
C ASP A 72 -7.49 9.03 3.57
N TRP A 73 -8.82 9.11 3.65
CA TRP A 73 -9.69 7.97 3.41
C TRP A 73 -10.72 8.29 2.34
N MET A 74 -11.17 7.29 1.61
CA MET A 74 -12.17 7.48 0.58
C MET A 74 -13.15 6.32 0.55
N THR A 75 -14.40 6.60 0.22
CA THR A 75 -15.41 5.58 0.03
C THR A 75 -15.28 4.94 -1.36
N VAL A 76 -15.12 3.63 -1.38
CA VAL A 76 -15.09 2.82 -2.59
C VAL A 76 -16.37 2.02 -2.69
N THR A 77 -17.31 2.46 -3.51
CA THR A 77 -18.58 1.77 -3.74
C THR A 77 -18.44 0.55 -4.65
N LYS A 78 -17.60 0.67 -5.68
CA LYS A 78 -17.29 -0.41 -6.62
C LYS A 78 -15.77 -0.54 -6.78
N PRO A 79 -15.14 -1.56 -6.15
CA PRO A 79 -13.70 -1.78 -6.29
C PRO A 79 -13.36 -2.08 -7.76
N ARG A 80 -12.39 -1.37 -8.29
CA ARG A 80 -11.92 -1.61 -9.67
C ARG A 80 -10.88 -2.74 -9.69
N PRO A 81 -11.00 -3.71 -10.60
CA PRO A 81 -10.01 -4.78 -10.72
C PRO A 81 -8.59 -4.27 -11.00
N ALA A 82 -8.47 -3.15 -11.72
CA ALA A 82 -7.18 -2.59 -12.12
C ALA A 82 -6.44 -1.83 -11.01
N THR A 83 -7.14 -1.09 -10.16
CA THR A 83 -6.53 -0.14 -9.19
C THR A 83 -7.12 -0.20 -7.80
N LEU A 84 -8.18 -0.97 -7.56
CA LEU A 84 -9.03 -0.93 -6.37
C LEU A 84 -9.82 0.40 -6.27
N LEU A 85 -9.14 1.51 -6.47
CA LEU A 85 -9.66 2.87 -6.40
C LEU A 85 -10.27 3.32 -7.73
N GLY A 86 -11.21 4.27 -7.69
CA GLY A 86 -11.71 4.93 -8.89
C GLY A 86 -10.62 5.79 -9.55
N GLY A 87 -10.60 5.85 -10.90
CA GLY A 87 -9.59 6.63 -11.62
C GLY A 87 -9.55 8.11 -11.24
N GLY A 88 -10.70 8.71 -10.88
CA GLY A 88 -10.76 10.09 -10.39
C GLY A 88 -9.95 10.26 -9.09
N HIS A 89 -10.14 9.37 -8.12
CA HIS A 89 -9.40 9.42 -6.85
C HIS A 89 -7.89 9.21 -7.05
N VAL A 90 -7.52 8.29 -7.96
CA VAL A 90 -6.10 8.05 -8.27
C VAL A 90 -5.44 9.31 -8.84
N GLY A 91 -6.11 9.99 -9.79
CA GLY A 91 -5.60 11.24 -10.39
C GLY A 91 -5.58 12.41 -9.39
N GLU A 92 -6.61 12.53 -8.55
CA GLU A 92 -6.69 13.56 -7.52
C GLU A 92 -5.56 13.44 -6.49
N MET A 93 -5.26 12.21 -6.05
CA MET A 93 -4.14 11.95 -5.16
C MET A 93 -2.80 12.25 -5.82
N ALA A 94 -2.60 11.84 -7.08
CA ALA A 94 -1.39 12.16 -7.82
C ALA A 94 -1.15 13.69 -7.87
N ALA A 95 -2.20 14.46 -8.14
CA ALA A 95 -2.12 15.92 -8.16
C ALA A 95 -1.81 16.52 -6.77
N ARG A 96 -2.43 16.01 -5.71
CA ARG A 96 -2.17 16.47 -4.33
C ARG A 96 -0.75 16.18 -3.87
N TRP A 97 -0.15 15.09 -4.34
CA TRP A 97 1.17 14.64 -3.92
C TRP A 97 2.32 15.17 -4.79
N ALA A 98 2.01 15.81 -5.92
CA ALA A 98 3.02 16.30 -6.86
C ALA A 98 4.06 17.24 -6.21
N ASP A 99 3.63 18.03 -5.23
CA ASP A 99 4.48 18.97 -4.50
C ASP A 99 5.00 18.43 -3.15
N LEU A 100 4.66 17.17 -2.81
CA LEU A 100 5.05 16.55 -1.57
C LEU A 100 6.19 15.56 -1.81
N SER A 101 7.21 15.59 -0.94
CA SER A 101 8.29 14.59 -0.96
C SER A 101 7.82 13.30 -0.32
N ILE A 102 7.06 12.48 -1.07
CA ILE A 102 6.59 11.17 -0.62
C ILE A 102 7.50 10.10 -1.23
N ASP A 103 8.00 9.19 -0.40
CA ASP A 103 8.81 8.05 -0.82
C ASP A 103 7.98 6.79 -0.99
N VAL A 104 6.95 6.64 -0.12
CA VAL A 104 6.12 5.43 -0.11
C VAL A 104 4.65 5.75 0.19
N VAL A 105 3.76 5.03 -0.49
CA VAL A 105 2.31 5.09 -0.23
C VAL A 105 1.87 3.79 0.43
N VAL A 106 1.27 3.91 1.60
CA VAL A 106 0.66 2.80 2.33
C VAL A 106 -0.82 2.77 2.01
N VAL A 107 -1.29 1.69 1.41
CA VAL A 107 -2.73 1.46 1.18
C VAL A 107 -3.24 0.46 2.21
N ASP A 108 -4.11 0.91 3.14
CA ASP A 108 -4.69 0.06 4.19
C ASP A 108 -5.78 -0.87 3.66
N ALA A 109 -5.43 -1.62 2.64
CA ALA A 109 -6.24 -2.67 2.04
C ALA A 109 -5.34 -3.76 1.46
N ARG A 110 -5.92 -4.92 1.19
CA ARG A 110 -5.23 -5.98 0.47
C ARG A 110 -5.26 -5.67 -1.02
N LEU A 111 -4.10 -5.47 -1.63
CA LEU A 111 -3.96 -5.24 -3.07
C LEU A 111 -3.60 -6.52 -3.81
N THR A 112 -4.13 -6.67 -5.02
CA THR A 112 -3.59 -7.64 -5.97
C THR A 112 -2.29 -7.11 -6.57
N PRO A 113 -1.39 -7.98 -7.09
CA PRO A 113 -0.16 -7.53 -7.74
C PRO A 113 -0.39 -6.56 -8.90
N VAL A 114 -1.49 -6.76 -9.65
CA VAL A 114 -1.89 -5.87 -10.76
C VAL A 114 -2.31 -4.51 -10.25
N GLN A 115 -3.12 -4.47 -9.19
CA GLN A 115 -3.56 -3.21 -8.57
C GLN A 115 -2.37 -2.42 -8.03
N GLN A 116 -1.47 -3.08 -7.31
CA GLN A 116 -0.28 -2.43 -6.79
C GLN A 116 0.57 -1.82 -7.90
N ARG A 117 0.92 -2.60 -8.94
CA ARG A 117 1.70 -2.12 -10.08
C ARG A 117 1.04 -0.94 -10.80
N ASN A 118 -0.27 -0.99 -10.98
CA ASN A 118 -1.00 0.09 -11.65
C ASN A 118 -1.02 1.36 -10.80
N LEU A 119 -1.16 1.25 -9.49
CA LEU A 119 -1.06 2.38 -8.56
C LEU A 119 0.36 2.97 -8.55
N GLU A 120 1.39 2.12 -8.48
CA GLU A 120 2.80 2.54 -8.56
C GLU A 120 3.09 3.32 -9.85
N ARG A 121 2.55 2.85 -10.99
CA ARG A 121 2.69 3.55 -12.27
C ARG A 121 1.95 4.88 -12.30
N SER A 122 0.74 4.93 -11.71
CA SER A 122 -0.08 6.13 -11.73
C SER A 122 0.47 7.23 -10.84
N TRP A 123 1.07 6.86 -9.71
CA TRP A 123 1.63 7.81 -8.74
C TRP A 123 3.14 8.02 -8.89
N ASN A 124 3.81 7.14 -9.65
CA ASN A 124 5.27 7.07 -9.75
C ASN A 124 5.95 6.97 -8.38
N LEU A 125 5.31 6.28 -7.44
CA LEU A 125 5.73 6.09 -6.06
C LEU A 125 5.68 4.60 -5.70
N LYS A 126 6.50 4.18 -4.74
CA LYS A 126 6.40 2.82 -4.19
C LYS A 126 5.09 2.67 -3.43
N VAL A 127 4.36 1.58 -3.68
CA VAL A 127 3.09 1.28 -3.00
C VAL A 127 3.24 -0.01 -2.20
N ILE A 128 2.87 0.04 -0.93
CA ILE A 128 2.79 -1.13 -0.06
C ILE A 128 1.35 -1.31 0.44
N ASP A 129 0.91 -2.55 0.51
CA ASP A 129 -0.40 -2.88 1.05
C ASP A 129 -0.34 -3.19 2.55
N ARG A 130 -1.50 -3.32 3.20
CA ARG A 130 -1.59 -3.65 4.63
C ARG A 130 -0.80 -4.92 5.00
N THR A 131 -0.77 -5.94 4.13
CA THR A 131 -0.08 -7.20 4.43
C THR A 131 1.43 -6.99 4.44
N ALA A 132 1.97 -6.27 3.46
CA ALA A 132 3.38 -5.93 3.41
C ALA A 132 3.79 -5.07 4.62
N LEU A 133 2.98 -4.05 4.96
CA LEU A 133 3.21 -3.19 6.13
C LEU A 133 3.31 -4.02 7.43
N ILE A 134 2.39 -4.97 7.64
CA ILE A 134 2.40 -5.83 8.82
C ILE A 134 3.64 -6.73 8.85
N LEU A 135 4.07 -7.26 7.71
CA LEU A 135 5.29 -8.06 7.63
C LEU A 135 6.54 -7.24 7.97
N GLU A 136 6.63 -5.99 7.49
CA GLU A 136 7.71 -5.07 7.86
C GLU A 136 7.73 -4.77 9.37
N ILE A 137 6.57 -4.55 9.99
CA ILE A 137 6.46 -4.36 11.45
C ILE A 137 6.96 -5.58 12.21
N PHE A 138 6.58 -6.79 11.79
CA PHE A 138 7.06 -8.00 12.41
C PHE A 138 8.56 -8.20 12.21
N GLY A 139 9.08 -7.91 11.02
CA GLY A 139 10.51 -7.95 10.72
C GLY A 139 11.31 -7.03 11.65
N ALA A 140 10.86 -5.78 11.79
CA ALA A 140 11.50 -4.80 12.68
C ALA A 140 11.45 -5.20 14.18
N ARG A 141 10.42 -5.94 14.58
CA ARG A 141 10.21 -6.35 16.00
C ARG A 141 10.74 -7.74 16.34
N ALA A 142 11.07 -8.56 15.38
CA ALA A 142 11.57 -9.91 15.59
C ALA A 142 12.97 -9.89 16.27
N ARG A 143 13.03 -10.24 17.54
CA ARG A 143 14.28 -10.23 18.35
C ARG A 143 14.99 -11.56 18.37
N THR A 144 14.26 -12.68 18.26
CA THR A 144 14.83 -14.02 18.27
C THR A 144 15.21 -14.45 16.86
N HIS A 145 16.23 -15.31 16.74
CA HIS A 145 16.64 -15.87 15.46
C HIS A 145 15.50 -16.65 14.79
N GLU A 146 14.78 -17.46 15.56
CA GLU A 146 13.61 -18.20 15.08
C GLU A 146 12.50 -17.27 14.59
N GLY A 147 12.19 -16.20 15.35
CA GLY A 147 11.19 -15.22 14.96
C GLY A 147 11.55 -14.50 13.65
N ARG A 148 12.83 -14.18 13.43
CA ARG A 148 13.29 -13.59 12.15
C ARG A 148 13.08 -14.56 10.99
N LEU A 149 13.50 -15.82 11.14
CA LEU A 149 13.30 -16.84 10.10
C LEU A 149 11.82 -17.06 9.77
N GLN A 150 10.94 -17.02 10.75
CA GLN A 150 9.49 -17.13 10.53
C GLN A 150 8.94 -15.95 9.74
N VAL A 151 9.37 -14.73 10.06
CA VAL A 151 8.96 -13.53 9.33
C VAL A 151 9.53 -13.54 7.90
N ASP A 152 10.80 -13.91 7.73
CA ASP A 152 11.44 -14.02 6.41
C ASP A 152 10.71 -15.05 5.54
N LEU A 153 10.35 -16.21 6.12
CA LEU A 153 9.56 -17.22 5.42
C LEU A 153 8.18 -16.69 5.01
N ALA A 154 7.50 -15.95 5.89
CA ALA A 154 6.21 -15.34 5.58
C ALA A 154 6.34 -14.27 4.47
N ALA A 155 7.39 -13.45 4.51
CA ALA A 155 7.68 -12.44 3.50
C ALA A 155 7.97 -13.08 2.13
N LEU A 156 8.78 -14.13 2.08
CA LEU A 156 9.08 -14.88 0.86
C LEU A 156 7.82 -15.54 0.27
N ASN A 157 7.00 -16.16 1.11
CA ASN A 157 5.72 -16.73 0.67
C ASN A 157 4.75 -15.66 0.12
N PHE A 158 4.73 -14.49 0.73
CA PHE A 158 3.96 -13.36 0.24
C PHE A 158 4.46 -12.89 -1.13
N GLN A 159 5.77 -12.71 -1.30
CA GLN A 159 6.40 -12.36 -2.58
C GLN A 159 6.11 -13.42 -3.64
N ARG A 160 6.33 -14.70 -3.33
CA ARG A 160 6.03 -15.81 -4.23
C ARG A 160 4.57 -15.81 -4.69
N SER A 161 3.62 -15.57 -3.78
CA SER A 161 2.19 -15.48 -4.14
C SER A 161 1.89 -14.37 -5.13
N ARG A 162 2.70 -13.31 -5.13
CA ARG A 162 2.59 -12.19 -6.06
C ARG A 162 3.20 -12.51 -7.42
N LEU A 163 4.33 -13.22 -7.47
CA LEU A 163 4.95 -13.69 -8.71
C LEU A 163 4.03 -14.66 -9.45
N VAL A 164 3.59 -15.73 -8.81
CA VAL A 164 2.70 -16.75 -9.41
C VAL A 164 1.42 -16.12 -10.01
N ARG A 165 0.79 -15.16 -9.34
CA ARG A 165 -0.39 -14.48 -9.87
C ARG A 165 -0.06 -13.57 -11.06
N SER A 166 1.12 -13.01 -11.13
CA SER A 166 1.57 -12.21 -12.27
C SER A 166 1.72 -13.07 -13.53
N TRP A 167 2.27 -14.27 -13.40
CA TRP A 167 2.47 -15.19 -14.51
C TRP A 167 1.17 -15.80 -15.06
N THR A 168 0.25 -16.22 -14.21
CA THR A 168 -1.05 -16.74 -14.64
C THR A 168 -1.87 -15.71 -15.43
N HIS A 169 -1.66 -14.42 -15.18
CA HIS A 169 -2.29 -13.37 -15.97
C HIS A 169 -1.66 -13.22 -17.35
N LEU A 170 -0.34 -13.40 -17.47
CA LEU A 170 0.37 -13.39 -18.76
C LEU A 170 0.02 -14.60 -19.63
N GLU A 171 -0.14 -15.77 -19.04
CA GLU A 171 -0.58 -16.97 -19.74
C GLU A 171 -2.00 -16.83 -20.30
N ARG A 172 -2.93 -16.22 -19.56
CA ARG A 172 -4.28 -15.94 -20.06
C ARG A 172 -4.30 -14.96 -21.23
N GLN A 173 -3.36 -14.01 -21.27
CA GLN A 173 -3.23 -13.08 -22.40
C GLN A 173 -2.54 -13.71 -23.61
N ARG A 174 -1.71 -14.73 -23.42
CA ARG A 174 -1.08 -15.51 -24.48
C ARG A 174 -1.95 -16.67 -25.01
N GLY A 175 -2.96 -17.09 -24.28
CA GLY A 175 -3.77 -18.27 -24.52
C GLY A 175 -4.81 -18.18 -25.64
N GLY A 176 -4.65 -17.27 -26.59
CA GLY A 176 -5.46 -17.23 -27.81
C GLY A 176 -4.94 -18.06 -28.99
N GLY A 177 -3.87 -18.82 -28.86
CA GLY A 177 -3.25 -19.57 -29.96
C GLY A 177 -2.68 -20.92 -29.52
N GLY A 178 -3.51 -21.97 -29.65
CA GLY A 178 -3.22 -23.36 -29.91
C GLY A 178 -1.91 -24.00 -29.46
N PHE A 179 -2.08 -25.00 -28.61
CA PHE A 179 -1.50 -26.33 -28.72
C PHE A 179 -0.11 -26.45 -29.41
N LEU A 180 0.94 -26.17 -28.69
CA LEU A 180 2.29 -26.75 -28.83
C LEU A 180 3.09 -26.40 -27.56
N GLY A 181 2.72 -26.97 -26.43
CA GLY A 181 3.54 -26.99 -25.23
C GLY A 181 3.72 -28.46 -24.85
N GLY A 182 4.93 -28.97 -24.95
CA GLY A 182 5.32 -30.22 -24.35
C GLY A 182 4.99 -30.23 -22.83
N PRO A 183 5.09 -31.36 -22.13
CA PRO A 183 4.80 -31.44 -20.70
C PRO A 183 5.67 -30.42 -19.98
N GLY A 184 5.09 -29.24 -19.72
CA GLY A 184 5.79 -28.10 -19.15
C GLY A 184 6.21 -28.40 -17.73
N GLU A 185 7.48 -28.16 -17.45
CA GLU A 185 7.98 -27.99 -16.11
C GLU A 185 7.02 -27.08 -15.32
N SER A 186 6.67 -27.50 -14.12
CA SER A 186 5.79 -26.69 -13.29
C SER A 186 6.50 -25.37 -12.98
N GLN A 187 5.77 -24.28 -13.04
CA GLN A 187 6.27 -22.91 -12.80
C GLN A 187 7.06 -22.78 -11.48
N LEU A 188 6.85 -23.71 -10.56
CA LEU A 188 7.58 -23.85 -9.30
C LEU A 188 9.02 -24.37 -9.46
N GLU A 189 9.32 -25.01 -10.59
CA GLU A 189 10.68 -25.51 -10.89
C GLU A 189 11.53 -24.46 -11.61
N ILE A 190 10.90 -23.53 -12.32
CA ILE A 190 11.58 -22.41 -12.99
C ILE A 190 12.00 -21.32 -11.98
N ASP A 191 11.26 -21.17 -10.88
CA ASP A 191 11.51 -20.17 -9.83
C ASP A 191 12.43 -20.68 -8.70
N ARG A 192 13.02 -21.87 -8.84
CA ARG A 192 14.04 -22.42 -7.94
C ARG A 192 15.46 -22.13 -8.42
#